data_95af8d90cc41bd2bd4ace2f7a5552cbd
#
_entry.id   95af8d90cc41bd2bd4ace2f7a5552cbd
#
_cell.length_a   1.000
_cell.length_b   1.000
_cell.length_c   1.000
_cell.angle_alpha   90.00
_cell.angle_beta   90.00
_cell.angle_gamma   90.00
#
_symmetry.space_group_name_H-M   'P 1'
#
loop_
_entity.id
_entity.type
_entity.pdbx_description
1 polymer ?
#
loop_
_entity_poly.entity_id
_entity_poly.type
_entity_poly.pdbx_seq_one_letter_code
_entity_poly.pdbx_strand_id
1 'polypeptide(L)'
;MEMCASVRECPPSGKSDDGVARALDGIAQRVAMMDPAVEVWRAQLAVSAAESERLAMLLSRDEHARAARFQFARDRNRYIAGRGMLRVLLGNYVDAAPSDIAFATNAHGKPALTDAALGVHFNLAHSGDVAIFAFARDRIVGVDIESLDRAVDYDALAQRFFSARECAELQTLPRAARNRAFLTCWTCKEAVVKAIGRGLSVPLDKIEVAVGANPPCVLHIAHADAREWTLHPLDAGRAYVATLAVHDAPLRTS
;
A
#
# COMPACT_ATOMS: atom_id res chain seq x y z
N MET A 1 -46.47 3.11 -4.05
CA MET A 1 -46.06 1.97 -3.20
C MET A 1 -44.56 1.88 -3.32
N GLU A 2 -43.92 2.65 -2.46
CA GLU A 2 -42.47 2.85 -2.42
C GLU A 2 -41.80 1.65 -1.77
N MET A 3 -40.90 0.99 -2.50
CA MET A 3 -40.01 0.01 -1.92
C MET A 3 -38.72 0.74 -1.53
N CYS A 4 -38.64 1.08 -0.26
CA CYS A 4 -37.43 1.60 0.39
C CYS A 4 -36.35 0.49 0.41
N ALA A 5 -35.32 0.66 -0.41
CA ALA A 5 -34.11 -0.18 -0.34
C ALA A 5 -33.39 0.17 0.95
N SER A 6 -33.39 -0.76 1.90
CA SER A 6 -32.62 -0.65 3.14
C SER A 6 -31.12 -0.65 2.82
N VAL A 7 -30.51 0.50 3.01
CA VAL A 7 -29.04 0.61 3.13
C VAL A 7 -28.66 -0.23 4.34
N ARG A 8 -27.98 -1.34 4.13
CA ARG A 8 -27.35 -2.09 5.22
C ARG A 8 -26.23 -1.22 5.76
N GLU A 9 -26.46 -0.62 6.90
CA GLU A 9 -25.40 -0.02 7.69
C GLU A 9 -24.37 -1.11 8.01
N CYS A 10 -23.16 -0.90 7.52
CA CYS A 10 -22.00 -1.73 7.87
C CYS A 10 -21.75 -1.56 9.36
N PRO A 11 -21.75 -2.62 10.20
CA PRO A 11 -21.45 -2.46 11.61
C PRO A 11 -20.02 -1.89 11.75
N PRO A 12 -19.79 -0.97 12.68
CA PRO A 12 -18.46 -0.48 12.98
C PRO A 12 -17.57 -1.68 13.36
N SER A 13 -16.33 -1.69 12.86
CA SER A 13 -15.34 -2.72 13.17
C SER A 13 -15.25 -2.91 14.69
N GLY A 14 -15.85 -3.99 15.16
CA GLY A 14 -15.96 -4.26 16.58
C GLY A 14 -14.71 -4.98 17.09
N LYS A 15 -13.77 -4.23 17.52
CA LYS A 15 -12.91 -4.32 18.70
C LYS A 15 -12.05 -3.08 18.70
N SER A 16 -11.95 -2.45 19.87
CA SER A 16 -11.35 -1.14 20.05
C SER A 16 -9.97 -1.03 19.38
N ASP A 17 -9.74 0.07 18.66
CA ASP A 17 -8.42 0.60 18.22
C ASP A 17 -7.35 0.45 19.33
N ASP A 18 -7.76 0.34 20.58
CA ASP A 18 -6.93 0.18 21.77
C ASP A 18 -6.05 -1.08 21.75
N GLY A 19 -6.49 -2.20 21.17
CA GLY A 19 -5.71 -3.44 21.14
C GLY A 19 -4.54 -3.36 20.17
N VAL A 20 -4.77 -2.81 18.97
CA VAL A 20 -3.72 -2.58 17.94
C VAL A 20 -2.79 -1.47 18.40
N ALA A 21 -3.35 -0.37 18.92
CA ALA A 21 -2.57 0.75 19.44
C ALA A 21 -1.57 0.27 20.50
N ARG A 22 -2.01 -0.55 21.47
CA ARG A 22 -1.13 -1.12 22.50
C ARG A 22 -0.08 -2.09 21.93
N ALA A 23 -0.45 -2.91 20.94
CA ALA A 23 0.46 -3.89 20.37
C ALA A 23 1.55 -3.26 19.48
N LEU A 24 1.28 -2.09 18.91
CA LEU A 24 2.17 -1.38 17.98
C LEU A 24 2.50 0.04 18.47
N ASP A 25 2.31 0.30 19.79
CA ASP A 25 2.55 1.61 20.37
C ASP A 25 3.98 2.09 20.14
N GLY A 26 4.11 3.33 19.69
CA GLY A 26 5.38 3.96 19.35
C GLY A 26 6.04 3.50 18.05
N ILE A 27 5.57 2.42 17.39
CA ILE A 27 6.16 1.91 16.15
C ILE A 27 5.26 2.03 14.93
N ALA A 28 3.95 2.10 15.10
CA ALA A 28 2.99 2.35 14.03
C ALA A 28 1.94 3.38 14.45
N GLN A 29 1.48 4.16 13.49
CA GLN A 29 0.43 5.16 13.67
C GLN A 29 -0.56 5.12 12.51
N ARG A 30 -1.83 5.38 12.81
CA ARG A 30 -2.87 5.52 11.81
C ARG A 30 -2.69 6.82 11.04
N VAL A 31 -2.79 6.77 9.72
CA VAL A 31 -2.82 7.94 8.85
C VAL A 31 -4.27 8.37 8.68
N ALA A 32 -4.56 9.67 8.88
CA ALA A 32 -5.89 10.19 8.70
C ALA A 32 -6.31 10.07 7.23
N MET A 33 -7.47 9.46 7.00
CA MET A 33 -8.08 9.29 5.68
C MET A 33 -9.43 9.97 5.63
N MET A 34 -9.76 10.56 4.48
CA MET A 34 -11.10 11.11 4.24
C MET A 34 -12.13 10.03 3.91
N ASP A 35 -11.68 8.90 3.37
CA ASP A 35 -12.51 7.74 3.08
C ASP A 35 -12.55 6.81 4.30
N PRO A 36 -13.67 6.70 5.02
CA PRO A 36 -13.77 5.86 6.22
C PRO A 36 -13.72 4.35 5.93
N ALA A 37 -13.90 3.95 4.66
CA ALA A 37 -13.86 2.55 4.23
C ALA A 37 -12.42 2.06 4.02
N VAL A 38 -11.42 2.94 4.09
CA VAL A 38 -10.01 2.62 3.92
C VAL A 38 -9.22 3.04 5.15
N GLU A 39 -8.45 2.12 5.69
CA GLU A 39 -7.52 2.41 6.78
C GLU A 39 -6.08 2.32 6.30
N VAL A 40 -5.28 3.30 6.72
CA VAL A 40 -3.86 3.37 6.39
C VAL A 40 -3.05 3.50 7.66
N TRP A 41 -1.98 2.72 7.75
CA TRP A 41 -1.03 2.77 8.85
C TRP A 41 0.37 3.05 8.32
N ARG A 42 1.08 3.93 9.00
CA ARG A 42 2.51 4.19 8.78
C ARG A 42 3.29 3.61 9.95
N ALA A 43 4.36 2.87 9.65
CA ALA A 43 5.17 2.22 10.68
C ALA A 43 6.67 2.41 10.45
N GLN A 44 7.44 2.33 11.54
CA GLN A 44 8.89 2.24 11.53
C GLN A 44 9.31 0.77 11.51
N LEU A 45 10.18 0.40 10.56
CA LEU A 45 10.72 -0.95 10.44
C LEU A 45 12.04 -1.13 11.21
N ALA A 46 12.72 -0.02 11.54
CA ALA A 46 13.88 -0.02 12.44
C ALA A 46 13.36 -0.03 13.89
N VAL A 47 13.06 -1.22 14.38
CA VAL A 47 12.56 -1.46 15.74
C VAL A 47 13.66 -1.97 16.67
N SER A 48 13.44 -1.95 17.98
CA SER A 48 14.37 -2.52 18.96
C SER A 48 14.53 -4.05 18.78
N ALA A 49 15.61 -4.62 19.31
CA ALA A 49 15.83 -6.06 19.27
C ALA A 49 14.68 -6.83 19.94
N ALA A 50 14.23 -6.38 21.11
CA ALA A 50 13.11 -7.00 21.83
C ALA A 50 11.81 -6.97 21.01
N GLU A 51 11.53 -5.85 20.33
CA GLU A 51 10.37 -5.73 19.47
C GLU A 51 10.47 -6.61 18.21
N SER A 52 11.66 -6.69 17.61
CA SER A 52 11.92 -7.58 16.49
C SER A 52 11.70 -9.05 16.87
N GLU A 53 12.17 -9.47 18.04
CA GLU A 53 11.93 -10.81 18.56
C GLU A 53 10.44 -11.09 18.81
N ARG A 54 9.73 -10.14 19.43
CA ARG A 54 8.28 -10.24 19.63
C ARG A 54 7.53 -10.40 18.29
N LEU A 55 7.84 -9.59 17.32
CA LEU A 55 7.23 -9.66 16.00
C LEU A 55 7.61 -10.95 15.24
N ALA A 56 8.85 -11.44 15.41
CA ALA A 56 9.29 -12.70 14.83
C ALA A 56 8.46 -13.90 15.33
N MET A 57 8.06 -13.92 16.60
CA MET A 57 7.22 -15.00 17.15
C MET A 57 5.85 -15.14 16.45
N LEU A 58 5.40 -14.10 15.76
CA LEU A 58 4.13 -14.10 15.02
C LEU A 58 4.24 -14.71 13.61
N LEU A 59 5.45 -14.87 13.10
CA LEU A 59 5.70 -15.30 11.73
C LEU A 59 5.45 -16.80 11.55
N SER A 60 4.93 -17.17 10.38
CA SER A 60 4.82 -18.57 9.98
C SER A 60 6.20 -19.17 9.66
N ARG A 61 6.24 -20.50 9.56
CA ARG A 61 7.47 -21.23 9.19
C ARG A 61 8.03 -20.75 7.84
N ASP A 62 7.17 -20.52 6.86
CA ASP A 62 7.58 -20.09 5.52
C ASP A 62 8.10 -18.65 5.53
N GLU A 63 7.53 -17.79 6.36
CA GLU A 63 8.01 -16.42 6.55
C GLU A 63 9.37 -16.40 7.24
N HIS A 64 9.60 -17.26 8.24
CA HIS A 64 10.92 -17.45 8.82
C HIS A 64 11.95 -17.94 7.79
N ALA A 65 11.57 -18.93 6.97
CA ALA A 65 12.43 -19.41 5.90
C ALA A 65 12.76 -18.32 4.88
N ARG A 66 11.79 -17.44 4.57
CA ARG A 66 12.02 -16.27 3.72
C ARG A 66 12.93 -15.24 4.39
N ALA A 67 12.72 -14.95 5.66
CA ALA A 67 13.58 -14.05 6.44
C ALA A 67 15.04 -14.51 6.44
N ALA A 68 15.29 -15.81 6.56
CA ALA A 68 16.62 -16.40 6.55
C ALA A 68 17.37 -16.25 5.22
N ARG A 69 16.68 -15.96 4.12
CA ARG A 69 17.29 -15.77 2.78
C ARG A 69 17.89 -14.38 2.58
N PHE A 70 17.58 -13.41 3.44
CA PHE A 70 18.14 -12.07 3.32
C PHE A 70 19.63 -12.08 3.67
N GLN A 71 20.44 -11.54 2.77
CA GLN A 71 21.88 -11.46 2.94
C GLN A 71 22.28 -10.50 4.08
N PHE A 72 21.57 -9.38 4.22
CA PHE A 72 21.87 -8.36 5.21
C PHE A 72 20.90 -8.42 6.39
N ALA A 73 21.44 -8.37 7.61
CA ALA A 73 20.65 -8.39 8.83
C ALA A 73 19.60 -7.26 8.87
N ARG A 74 19.95 -6.07 8.37
CA ARG A 74 19.04 -4.93 8.28
C ARG A 74 17.78 -5.27 7.48
N ASP A 75 17.94 -5.86 6.31
CA ASP A 75 16.80 -6.14 5.42
C ASP A 75 15.97 -7.31 5.94
N ARG A 76 16.62 -8.29 6.57
CA ARG A 76 15.95 -9.35 7.33
C ARG A 76 15.08 -8.78 8.45
N ASN A 77 15.63 -7.88 9.26
CA ASN A 77 14.90 -7.28 10.39
C ASN A 77 13.73 -6.42 9.91
N ARG A 78 13.90 -5.64 8.83
CA ARG A 78 12.81 -4.91 8.17
C ARG A 78 11.69 -5.83 7.71
N TYR A 79 12.05 -6.96 7.08
CA TYR A 79 11.06 -7.95 6.65
C TYR A 79 10.30 -8.54 7.85
N ILE A 80 11.00 -8.94 8.91
CA ILE A 80 10.39 -9.47 10.15
C ILE A 80 9.43 -8.44 10.75
N ALA A 81 9.90 -7.20 10.92
CA ALA A 81 9.08 -6.12 11.48
C ALA A 81 7.83 -5.86 10.63
N GLY A 82 8.00 -5.66 9.32
CA GLY A 82 6.88 -5.40 8.41
C GLY A 82 5.87 -6.55 8.36
N ARG A 83 6.37 -7.81 8.38
CA ARG A 83 5.49 -8.98 8.32
C ARG A 83 4.76 -9.22 9.64
N GLY A 84 5.44 -9.07 10.76
CA GLY A 84 4.83 -9.18 12.09
C GLY A 84 3.77 -8.11 12.32
N MET A 85 4.06 -6.85 11.97
CA MET A 85 3.08 -5.75 12.05
C MET A 85 1.87 -6.00 11.16
N LEU A 86 2.06 -6.49 9.91
CA LEU A 86 0.95 -6.84 9.03
C LEU A 86 0.03 -7.88 9.67
N ARG A 87 0.59 -8.89 10.35
CA ARG A 87 -0.18 -9.91 11.06
C ARG A 87 -0.97 -9.33 12.23
N VAL A 88 -0.38 -8.43 13.02
CA VAL A 88 -1.07 -7.74 14.11
C VAL A 88 -2.25 -6.92 13.56
N LEU A 89 -2.01 -6.12 12.53
CA LEU A 89 -3.04 -5.30 11.91
C LEU A 89 -4.17 -6.16 11.33
N LEU A 90 -3.85 -7.18 10.53
CA LEU A 90 -4.86 -8.08 9.95
C LEU A 90 -5.63 -8.86 11.01
N GLY A 91 -4.97 -9.33 12.07
CA GLY A 91 -5.64 -10.03 13.18
C GLY A 91 -6.80 -9.23 13.76
N ASN A 92 -6.64 -7.90 13.84
CA ASN A 92 -7.71 -7.00 14.30
C ASN A 92 -8.87 -6.91 13.28
N TYR A 93 -8.55 -6.94 11.96
CA TYR A 93 -9.58 -6.89 10.92
C TYR A 93 -10.42 -8.16 10.82
N VAL A 94 -9.83 -9.32 11.10
CA VAL A 94 -10.49 -10.62 10.91
C VAL A 94 -10.83 -11.33 12.21
N ASP A 95 -10.62 -10.67 13.36
CA ASP A 95 -10.84 -11.20 14.71
C ASP A 95 -10.13 -12.56 14.97
N ALA A 96 -8.85 -12.63 14.56
CA ALA A 96 -8.02 -13.82 14.71
C ALA A 96 -6.70 -13.49 15.39
N ALA A 97 -6.06 -14.49 16.02
CA ALA A 97 -4.72 -14.30 16.53
C ALA A 97 -3.74 -13.99 15.38
N PRO A 98 -2.80 -13.03 15.54
CA PRO A 98 -1.84 -12.69 14.49
C PRO A 98 -1.04 -13.87 13.93
N SER A 99 -0.72 -14.87 14.76
CA SER A 99 -0.05 -16.11 14.36
C SER A 99 -0.89 -16.98 13.43
N ASP A 100 -2.22 -16.90 13.54
CA ASP A 100 -3.16 -17.77 12.82
C ASP A 100 -3.55 -17.20 11.45
N ILE A 101 -3.13 -15.97 11.13
CA ILE A 101 -3.37 -15.36 9.82
C ILE A 101 -2.69 -16.19 8.73
N ALA A 102 -3.47 -16.73 7.83
CA ALA A 102 -2.98 -17.51 6.70
C ALA A 102 -2.99 -16.66 5.41
N PHE A 103 -1.89 -16.70 4.69
CA PHE A 103 -1.72 -15.96 3.44
C PHE A 103 -1.65 -16.91 2.24
N ALA A 104 -2.33 -16.53 1.17
CA ALA A 104 -2.08 -17.02 -0.17
C ALA A 104 -1.35 -15.96 -1.00
N THR A 105 -0.74 -16.36 -2.09
CA THR A 105 -0.18 -15.43 -3.08
C THR A 105 -0.84 -15.71 -4.42
N ASN A 106 -1.16 -14.64 -5.16
CA ASN A 106 -1.59 -14.80 -6.52
C ASN A 106 -0.42 -15.21 -7.44
N ALA A 107 -0.69 -15.47 -8.73
CA ALA A 107 0.32 -15.86 -9.71
C ALA A 107 1.47 -14.84 -9.88
N HIS A 108 1.27 -13.59 -9.43
CA HIS A 108 2.24 -12.50 -9.52
C HIS A 108 2.89 -12.16 -8.17
N GLY A 109 2.63 -12.94 -7.11
CA GLY A 109 3.24 -12.77 -5.80
C GLY A 109 2.55 -11.75 -4.88
N LYS A 110 1.41 -11.16 -5.26
CA LYS A 110 0.63 -10.30 -4.35
C LYS A 110 0.03 -11.16 -3.25
N PRO A 111 0.30 -10.86 -1.96
CA PRO A 111 -0.30 -11.59 -0.85
C PRO A 111 -1.78 -11.22 -0.69
N ALA A 112 -2.59 -12.20 -0.31
CA ALA A 112 -3.99 -12.07 0.08
C ALA A 112 -4.26 -12.99 1.28
N LEU A 113 -5.36 -12.79 1.99
CA LEU A 113 -5.86 -13.77 2.95
C LEU A 113 -6.32 -15.03 2.21
N THR A 114 -6.10 -16.19 2.82
CA THR A 114 -6.59 -17.47 2.26
C THR A 114 -8.11 -17.55 2.23
N ASP A 115 -8.77 -16.93 3.21
CA ASP A 115 -10.23 -16.83 3.26
C ASP A 115 -10.69 -15.53 2.58
N ALA A 116 -11.05 -15.64 1.32
CA ALA A 116 -11.58 -14.53 0.53
C ALA A 116 -12.97 -14.05 1.01
N ALA A 117 -13.73 -14.90 1.74
CA ALA A 117 -15.06 -14.53 2.23
C ALA A 117 -15.03 -13.43 3.30
N LEU A 118 -13.86 -13.18 3.90
CA LEU A 118 -13.66 -12.07 4.83
C LEU A 118 -13.76 -10.69 4.17
N GLY A 119 -13.66 -10.61 2.82
CA GLY A 119 -13.75 -9.36 2.05
C GLY A 119 -12.65 -8.35 2.35
N VAL A 120 -11.59 -8.75 3.07
CA VAL A 120 -10.51 -7.84 3.45
C VAL A 120 -9.42 -7.83 2.39
N HIS A 121 -9.23 -6.66 1.80
CA HIS A 121 -8.14 -6.38 0.86
C HIS A 121 -7.07 -5.56 1.56
N PHE A 122 -5.82 -5.88 1.30
CA PHE A 122 -4.71 -5.13 1.86
C PHE A 122 -3.55 -5.02 0.88
N ASN A 123 -2.74 -4.02 1.12
CA ASN A 123 -1.45 -3.86 0.44
C ASN A 123 -0.43 -3.25 1.39
N LEU A 124 0.85 -3.51 1.16
CA LEU A 124 1.94 -2.90 1.91
C LEU A 124 3.06 -2.49 0.96
N ALA A 125 3.72 -1.38 1.30
CA ALA A 125 4.93 -0.91 0.66
C ALA A 125 5.90 -0.37 1.71
N HIS A 126 7.19 -0.35 1.39
CA HIS A 126 8.18 0.28 2.25
C HIS A 126 9.31 0.92 1.43
N SER A 127 9.86 1.99 1.97
CA SER A 127 11.07 2.61 1.46
C SER A 127 12.00 2.92 2.65
N GLY A 128 13.21 2.38 2.63
CA GLY A 128 14.08 2.44 3.79
C GLY A 128 13.44 1.81 5.03
N ASP A 129 13.35 2.59 6.11
CA ASP A 129 12.81 2.14 7.40
C ASP A 129 11.33 2.48 7.61
N VAL A 130 10.66 3.05 6.61
CA VAL A 130 9.23 3.40 6.70
C VAL A 130 8.40 2.45 5.86
N ALA A 131 7.36 1.88 6.46
CA ALA A 131 6.35 1.09 5.78
C ALA A 131 4.98 1.77 5.84
N ILE A 132 4.18 1.54 4.81
CA ILE A 132 2.76 1.90 4.75
C ILE A 132 1.95 0.62 4.53
N PHE A 133 0.88 0.48 5.30
CA PHE A 133 -0.09 -0.60 5.18
C PHE A 133 -1.45 0.02 4.87
N ALA A 134 -2.13 -0.50 3.88
CA ALA A 134 -3.47 -0.08 3.51
C ALA A 134 -4.43 -1.28 3.59
N PHE A 135 -5.63 -1.04 4.12
CA PHE A 135 -6.67 -2.04 4.31
C PHE A 135 -8.01 -1.48 3.87
N ALA A 136 -8.83 -2.31 3.23
CA ALA A 136 -10.20 -1.97 2.87
C ALA A 136 -11.07 -3.24 2.89
N ARG A 137 -12.37 -3.06 3.09
CA ARG A 137 -13.36 -4.12 2.89
C ARG A 137 -14.03 -3.94 1.54
N ASP A 138 -14.15 -5.06 0.81
CA ASP A 138 -14.84 -5.16 -0.49
C ASP A 138 -14.36 -4.16 -1.56
N ARG A 139 -13.16 -3.58 -1.38
CA ARG A 139 -12.51 -2.66 -2.31
C ARG A 139 -11.04 -3.01 -2.47
N ILE A 140 -10.57 -2.95 -3.71
CA ILE A 140 -9.16 -3.23 -4.00
C ILE A 140 -8.33 -1.99 -3.66
N VAL A 141 -7.23 -2.20 -2.95
CA VAL A 141 -6.28 -1.15 -2.58
C VAL A 141 -4.86 -1.51 -2.98
N GLY A 142 -4.08 -0.49 -3.28
CA GLY A 142 -2.64 -0.58 -3.47
C GLY A 142 -1.95 0.65 -2.90
N VAL A 143 -0.76 0.49 -2.38
CA VAL A 143 0.00 1.58 -1.78
C VAL A 143 1.45 1.53 -2.23
N ASP A 144 2.03 2.71 -2.44
CA ASP A 144 3.46 2.83 -2.69
C ASP A 144 4.06 4.01 -1.92
N ILE A 145 5.35 3.88 -1.59
CA ILE A 145 6.13 4.89 -0.86
C ILE A 145 7.55 4.91 -1.39
N GLU A 146 8.10 6.12 -1.59
CA GLU A 146 9.47 6.33 -2.02
C GLU A 146 10.15 7.43 -1.21
N SER A 147 11.44 7.21 -0.87
CA SER A 147 12.27 8.22 -0.23
C SER A 147 12.72 9.27 -1.25
N LEU A 148 12.71 10.54 -0.84
CA LEU A 148 13.24 11.66 -1.62
C LEU A 148 14.77 11.69 -1.66
N ASP A 149 15.45 10.97 -0.75
CA ASP A 149 16.91 10.97 -0.62
C ASP A 149 17.61 9.98 -1.57
N ARG A 150 16.86 9.39 -2.52
CA ARG A 150 17.45 8.45 -3.49
C ARG A 150 18.26 9.22 -4.54
N ALA A 151 19.54 8.87 -4.66
CA ALA A 151 20.39 9.34 -5.75
C ALA A 151 20.12 8.49 -7.01
N VAL A 152 19.18 8.90 -7.84
CA VAL A 152 18.75 8.18 -9.06
C VAL A 152 18.65 9.18 -10.21
N ASP A 153 18.95 8.73 -11.41
CA ASP A 153 18.67 9.50 -12.63
C ASP A 153 17.17 9.40 -12.96
N TYR A 154 16.41 10.36 -12.46
CA TYR A 154 14.95 10.40 -12.66
C TYR A 154 14.55 10.66 -14.11
N ASP A 155 15.38 11.39 -14.89
CA ASP A 155 15.09 11.67 -16.31
C ASP A 155 15.20 10.38 -17.14
N ALA A 156 16.23 9.57 -16.90
CA ALA A 156 16.38 8.27 -17.57
C ALA A 156 15.27 7.28 -17.17
N LEU A 157 14.85 7.28 -15.90
CA LEU A 157 13.74 6.45 -15.46
C LEU A 157 12.39 6.90 -16.06
N ALA A 158 12.15 8.22 -16.13
CA ALA A 158 10.94 8.75 -16.75
C ALA A 158 10.86 8.32 -18.23
N GLN A 159 11.94 8.47 -19.01
CA GLN A 159 11.97 8.05 -20.40
C GLN A 159 11.67 6.56 -20.61
N ARG A 160 12.02 5.73 -19.64
CA ARG A 160 11.83 4.28 -19.71
C ARG A 160 10.42 3.82 -19.31
N PHE A 161 9.80 4.49 -18.36
CA PHE A 161 8.61 3.98 -17.67
C PHE A 161 7.38 4.89 -17.75
N PHE A 162 7.54 6.13 -18.17
CA PHE A 162 6.43 7.08 -18.23
C PHE A 162 5.96 7.27 -19.67
N SER A 163 4.75 7.78 -19.83
CA SER A 163 4.25 8.16 -21.15
C SER A 163 5.00 9.40 -21.69
N ALA A 164 4.97 9.58 -23.01
CA ALA A 164 5.56 10.75 -23.65
C ALA A 164 4.98 12.07 -23.10
N ARG A 165 3.68 12.07 -22.77
CA ARG A 165 2.98 13.20 -22.15
C ARG A 165 3.55 13.53 -20.78
N GLU A 166 3.66 12.55 -19.89
CA GLU A 166 4.20 12.74 -18.52
C GLU A 166 5.65 13.20 -18.57
N CYS A 167 6.47 12.64 -19.46
CA CYS A 167 7.85 13.10 -19.67
C CYS A 167 7.90 14.58 -20.07
N ALA A 168 7.05 15.00 -21.02
CA ALA A 168 6.99 16.39 -21.48
C ALA A 168 6.53 17.32 -20.33
N GLU A 169 5.49 16.94 -19.59
CA GLU A 169 4.99 17.71 -18.45
C GLU A 169 6.05 17.86 -17.34
N LEU A 170 6.79 16.79 -17.00
CA LEU A 170 7.90 16.84 -16.03
C LEU A 170 8.99 17.83 -16.46
N GLN A 171 9.32 17.89 -17.74
CA GLN A 171 10.35 18.80 -18.27
C GLN A 171 9.94 20.26 -18.18
N THR A 172 8.66 20.59 -18.16
CA THR A 172 8.18 21.97 -17.96
C THR A 172 8.39 22.49 -16.53
N LEU A 173 8.57 21.58 -15.56
CA LEU A 173 8.72 21.94 -14.16
C LEU A 173 10.13 22.51 -13.86
N PRO A 174 10.25 23.42 -12.88
CA PRO A 174 11.55 23.84 -12.37
C PRO A 174 12.37 22.61 -11.90
N ARG A 175 13.67 22.60 -12.17
CA ARG A 175 14.55 21.45 -11.85
C ARG A 175 14.43 20.99 -10.39
N ALA A 176 14.32 21.93 -9.46
CA ALA A 176 14.16 21.62 -8.03
C ALA A 176 12.85 20.86 -7.69
N ALA A 177 11.82 20.97 -8.53
CA ALA A 177 10.53 20.32 -8.32
C ALA A 177 10.43 18.95 -9.02
N ARG A 178 11.29 18.67 -10.03
CA ARG A 178 11.18 17.51 -10.91
C ARG A 178 11.28 16.18 -10.16
N ASN A 179 12.23 16.06 -9.22
CA ASN A 179 12.43 14.82 -8.48
C ASN A 179 11.20 14.44 -7.65
N ARG A 180 10.62 15.41 -6.95
CA ARG A 180 9.38 15.17 -6.19
C ARG A 180 8.21 14.85 -7.13
N ALA A 181 8.05 15.59 -8.23
CA ALA A 181 6.99 15.34 -9.20
C ALA A 181 7.12 13.95 -9.85
N PHE A 182 8.34 13.55 -10.23
CA PHE A 182 8.62 12.19 -10.71
C PHE A 182 8.20 11.14 -9.69
N LEU A 183 8.65 11.27 -8.43
CA LEU A 183 8.32 10.29 -7.39
C LEU A 183 6.83 10.27 -7.07
N THR A 184 6.13 11.40 -7.16
CA THR A 184 4.67 11.44 -7.03
C THR A 184 4.01 10.65 -8.16
N CYS A 185 4.39 10.87 -9.42
CA CYS A 185 3.88 10.08 -10.55
C CYS A 185 4.22 8.60 -10.41
N TRP A 186 5.45 8.28 -10.00
CA TRP A 186 5.92 6.92 -9.79
C TRP A 186 5.06 6.19 -8.74
N THR A 187 4.92 6.78 -7.54
CA THR A 187 4.13 6.18 -6.46
C THR A 187 2.65 6.04 -6.83
N CYS A 188 2.08 6.96 -7.61
CA CYS A 188 0.73 6.84 -8.15
C CYS A 188 0.58 5.60 -9.04
N LYS A 189 1.47 5.43 -10.02
CA LYS A 189 1.45 4.30 -10.95
C LYS A 189 1.70 2.97 -10.24
N GLU A 190 2.73 2.90 -9.38
CA GLU A 190 3.03 1.70 -8.59
C GLU A 190 1.89 1.31 -7.65
N ALA A 191 1.23 2.28 -7.02
CA ALA A 191 0.06 2.02 -6.18
C ALA A 191 -1.08 1.37 -7.01
N VAL A 192 -1.36 1.88 -8.22
CA VAL A 192 -2.35 1.27 -9.13
C VAL A 192 -1.94 -0.15 -9.53
N VAL A 193 -0.68 -0.36 -9.95
CA VAL A 193 -0.16 -1.69 -10.33
C VAL A 193 -0.26 -2.68 -9.18
N LYS A 194 0.09 -2.26 -7.96
CA LYS A 194 -0.03 -3.08 -6.74
C LYS A 194 -1.48 -3.39 -6.40
N ALA A 195 -2.39 -2.44 -6.61
CA ALA A 195 -3.83 -2.68 -6.46
C ALA A 195 -4.30 -3.74 -7.45
N ILE A 196 -4.01 -3.59 -8.75
CA ILE A 196 -4.33 -4.57 -9.81
C ILE A 196 -3.73 -5.95 -9.48
N GLY A 197 -2.55 -5.99 -8.85
CA GLY A 197 -1.93 -7.22 -8.38
C GLY A 197 -1.32 -8.10 -9.48
N ARG A 198 -1.05 -7.51 -10.66
CA ARG A 198 -0.40 -8.20 -11.80
C ARG A 198 1.10 -7.91 -11.89
N GLY A 199 1.64 -7.12 -10.96
CA GLY A 199 3.06 -6.79 -10.87
C GLY A 199 3.59 -6.19 -12.17
N LEU A 200 4.83 -6.51 -12.52
CA LEU A 200 5.54 -6.00 -13.70
C LEU A 200 4.89 -6.37 -15.06
N SER A 201 3.84 -7.20 -15.08
CA SER A 201 3.11 -7.49 -16.31
C SER A 201 2.22 -6.33 -16.79
N VAL A 202 2.02 -5.31 -15.94
CA VAL A 202 1.35 -4.07 -16.32
C VAL A 202 2.42 -3.03 -16.62
N PRO A 203 2.64 -2.64 -17.90
CA PRO A 203 3.63 -1.64 -18.22
C PRO A 203 3.21 -0.27 -17.65
N LEU A 204 4.13 0.39 -16.96
CA LEU A 204 3.85 1.67 -16.31
C LEU A 204 3.52 2.80 -17.30
N ASP A 205 4.04 2.75 -18.53
CA ASP A 205 3.71 3.69 -19.61
C ASP A 205 2.25 3.58 -20.11
N LYS A 206 1.53 2.53 -19.72
CA LYS A 206 0.10 2.31 -20.00
C LYS A 206 -0.84 2.81 -18.91
N ILE A 207 -0.29 3.40 -17.87
CA ILE A 207 -1.03 4.10 -16.82
C ILE A 207 -0.58 5.55 -16.87
N GLU A 208 -1.45 6.49 -17.22
CA GLU A 208 -1.14 7.92 -17.20
C GLU A 208 -1.76 8.60 -15.98
N VAL A 209 -0.96 9.42 -15.31
CA VAL A 209 -1.38 10.24 -14.17
C VAL A 209 -1.11 11.72 -14.46
N ALA A 210 -1.85 12.61 -13.83
CA ALA A 210 -1.65 14.04 -13.98
C ALA A 210 -0.38 14.49 -13.21
N VAL A 211 0.62 14.97 -13.93
CA VAL A 211 1.87 15.47 -13.34
C VAL A 211 1.61 16.74 -12.54
N GLY A 212 2.01 16.75 -11.26
CA GLY A 212 1.87 17.93 -10.40
C GLY A 212 0.45 18.26 -9.97
N ALA A 213 -0.54 17.44 -10.31
CA ALA A 213 -1.91 17.62 -9.82
C ALA A 213 -2.01 17.35 -8.31
N ASN A 214 -2.84 18.13 -7.63
CA ASN A 214 -3.14 17.96 -6.22
C ASN A 214 -4.64 18.20 -5.97
N PRO A 215 -5.43 17.16 -5.66
CA PRO A 215 -5.00 15.77 -5.51
C PRO A 215 -4.54 15.13 -6.84
N PRO A 216 -3.66 14.09 -6.78
CA PRO A 216 -3.28 13.34 -7.97
C PRO A 216 -4.47 12.60 -8.55
N CYS A 217 -4.48 12.40 -9.87
CA CYS A 217 -5.54 11.64 -10.53
C CYS A 217 -4.99 10.76 -11.65
N VAL A 218 -5.69 9.66 -11.91
CA VAL A 218 -5.44 8.80 -13.05
C VAL A 218 -6.16 9.38 -14.27
N LEU A 219 -5.42 9.54 -15.36
CA LEU A 219 -5.97 10.07 -16.63
C LEU A 219 -6.33 8.94 -17.58
N HIS A 220 -5.52 7.87 -17.58
CA HIS A 220 -5.70 6.73 -18.46
C HIS A 220 -5.13 5.46 -17.84
N ILE A 221 -5.79 4.33 -18.05
CA ILE A 221 -5.28 2.98 -17.80
C ILE A 221 -5.65 2.11 -19.01
N ALA A 222 -4.69 1.42 -19.60
CA ALA A 222 -4.98 0.50 -20.69
C ALA A 222 -5.90 -0.64 -20.20
N HIS A 223 -7.00 -0.85 -20.92
CA HIS A 223 -7.99 -1.89 -20.65
C HIS A 223 -8.78 -1.76 -19.32
N ALA A 224 -8.82 -0.55 -18.73
CA ALA A 224 -9.61 -0.26 -17.53
C ALA A 224 -10.19 1.16 -17.59
N ASP A 225 -11.25 1.42 -16.85
CA ASP A 225 -11.81 2.77 -16.72
C ASP A 225 -11.03 3.55 -15.66
N ALA A 226 -10.35 4.62 -16.07
CA ALA A 226 -9.59 5.47 -15.17
C ALA A 226 -10.46 6.12 -14.08
N ARG A 227 -11.77 6.31 -14.35
CA ARG A 227 -12.72 6.92 -13.39
C ARG A 227 -13.05 6.01 -12.21
N GLU A 228 -12.75 4.71 -12.31
CA GLU A 228 -12.91 3.75 -11.22
C GLU A 228 -11.75 3.79 -10.22
N TRP A 229 -10.81 4.71 -10.39
CA TRP A 229 -9.61 4.81 -9.56
C TRP A 229 -9.51 6.16 -8.88
N THR A 230 -9.42 6.13 -7.56
CA THR A 230 -9.11 7.31 -6.75
C THR A 230 -7.71 7.20 -6.17
N LEU A 231 -6.92 8.28 -6.30
CA LEU A 231 -5.59 8.39 -5.74
C LEU A 231 -5.59 9.34 -4.54
N HIS A 232 -4.99 8.90 -3.44
CA HIS A 232 -4.85 9.68 -2.22
C HIS A 232 -3.37 9.87 -1.90
N PRO A 233 -2.86 11.11 -1.85
CA PRO A 233 -1.54 11.37 -1.30
C PRO A 233 -1.55 11.06 0.20
N LEU A 234 -0.52 10.40 0.69
CA LEU A 234 -0.40 10.01 2.09
C LEU A 234 0.69 10.82 2.79
N ASP A 235 0.44 11.21 4.04
CA ASP A 235 1.48 11.78 4.90
C ASP A 235 2.41 10.66 5.41
N ALA A 236 3.51 10.48 4.71
CA ALA A 236 4.58 9.56 5.09
C ALA A 236 5.78 10.26 5.75
N GLY A 237 5.65 11.57 6.06
CA GLY A 237 6.74 12.42 6.55
C GLY A 237 7.48 13.14 5.43
N ARG A 238 8.20 14.22 5.78
CA ARG A 238 8.80 15.16 4.82
C ARG A 238 9.83 14.54 3.86
N ALA A 239 10.46 13.45 4.26
CA ALA A 239 11.48 12.75 3.46
C ALA A 239 10.91 11.74 2.47
N TYR A 240 9.59 11.58 2.39
CA TYR A 240 8.94 10.57 1.57
C TYR A 240 7.84 11.16 0.70
N VAL A 241 7.51 10.42 -0.35
CA VAL A 241 6.29 10.56 -1.14
C VAL A 241 5.57 9.23 -1.08
N ALA A 242 4.29 9.24 -0.80
CA ALA A 242 3.49 8.01 -0.75
C ALA A 242 2.10 8.25 -1.33
N THR A 243 1.56 7.23 -1.98
CA THR A 243 0.24 7.26 -2.60
C THR A 243 -0.51 5.97 -2.30
N LEU A 244 -1.79 6.13 -1.98
CA LEU A 244 -2.79 5.06 -1.96
C LEU A 244 -3.61 5.14 -3.24
N ALA A 245 -3.81 4.01 -3.91
CA ALA A 245 -4.79 3.84 -4.98
C ALA A 245 -5.94 2.96 -4.48
N VAL A 246 -7.16 3.40 -4.73
CA VAL A 246 -8.40 2.68 -4.41
C VAL A 246 -9.15 2.45 -5.69
N HIS A 247 -9.63 1.22 -5.89
CA HIS A 247 -10.54 0.90 -6.97
C HIS A 247 -11.98 1.00 -6.47
N ASP A 248 -12.72 1.94 -7.02
CA ASP A 248 -14.06 2.32 -6.53
C ASP A 248 -15.18 1.44 -7.09
N ALA A 249 -14.93 0.67 -8.14
CA ALA A 249 -15.91 -0.26 -8.66
C ALA A 249 -16.11 -1.45 -7.68
N PRO A 250 -17.38 -1.87 -7.46
CA PRO A 250 -17.64 -3.04 -6.65
C PRO A 250 -16.96 -4.28 -7.27
N LEU A 251 -16.38 -5.11 -6.40
CA LEU A 251 -15.83 -6.40 -6.83
C LEU A 251 -16.94 -7.22 -7.49
N ARG A 252 -16.80 -7.50 -8.78
CA ARG A 252 -17.72 -8.43 -9.46
C ARG A 252 -17.46 -9.82 -8.90
N THR A 253 -18.40 -10.31 -8.10
CA THR A 253 -18.43 -11.73 -7.72
C THR A 253 -18.66 -12.53 -8.97
N SER A 254 -17.63 -13.22 -9.44
CA SER A 254 -17.71 -14.23 -10.53
C SER A 254 -18.10 -15.59 -9.96
#